data_85828b67659d6973bef62bfaf157c3a2
#
_entry.id   85828b67659d6973bef62bfaf157c3a2
#
_cell.length_a   1.000
_cell.length_b   1.000
_cell.length_c   1.000
_cell.angle_alpha   90.00
_cell.angle_beta   90.00
_cell.angle_gamma   90.00
#
_symmetry.space_group_name_H-M   'P 1'
#
loop_
_entity.id
_entity.type
_entity.pdbx_description
1 polymer ?
#
loop_
_entity_poly.entity_id
_entity_poly.type
_entity_poly.pdbx_seq_one_letter_code
_entity_poly.pdbx_strand_id
1 'polypeptide(L)'
;MKIKFFTAAIAALLFAFVSTSAQARHRHHYQHHARAHHERVVQSSATQCDNNGRCVSSGFVTVSYEPAQEESFGYGRQAGSRPNGCPHAWCGCGSSLRAFGRIIPELNLAANWRRFPPASCASGNAAWRYGHVFIIESCNSDGTAVAYDPNSGGHVAHIHTVSLVRYHVVNPHGGRYASSS
;
A
#
# COMPACT_ATOMS: atom_id res chain seq x y z
N MET A 1 29.62 -13.56 -68.86
CA MET A 1 29.33 -14.80 -68.12
C MET A 1 30.52 -15.02 -67.17
N LYS A 2 30.44 -14.69 -65.85
CA LYS A 2 31.31 -15.02 -64.74
C LYS A 2 31.24 -13.93 -63.68
N ILE A 3 30.14 -13.89 -62.95
CA ILE A 3 30.02 -13.17 -61.66
C ILE A 3 29.20 -14.10 -60.73
N LYS A 4 29.83 -15.04 -60.10
CA LYS A 4 29.31 -15.80 -58.97
C LYS A 4 30.53 -16.21 -58.14
N PHE A 5 30.69 -15.74 -56.96
CA PHE A 5 31.53 -16.18 -55.84
C PHE A 5 32.14 -14.99 -55.07
N PHE A 6 31.29 -14.15 -54.47
CA PHE A 6 31.78 -13.20 -53.47
C PHE A 6 30.75 -12.89 -52.36
N THR A 7 29.87 -13.81 -52.00
CA THR A 7 28.84 -13.56 -51.00
C THR A 7 28.86 -14.54 -49.83
N ALA A 8 29.92 -15.29 -49.62
CA ALA A 8 29.96 -16.30 -48.55
C ALA A 8 30.93 -16.02 -47.37
N ALA A 9 31.59 -14.86 -47.32
CA ALA A 9 32.62 -14.63 -46.30
C ALA A 9 32.33 -13.54 -45.25
N ILE A 10 31.15 -12.93 -45.24
CA ILE A 10 30.81 -11.82 -44.29
C ILE A 10 29.87 -12.27 -43.17
N ALA A 11 29.29 -13.46 -43.22
CA ALA A 11 28.35 -13.93 -42.22
C ALA A 11 28.97 -14.55 -40.95
N ALA A 12 30.28 -14.72 -40.87
CA ALA A 12 30.96 -15.45 -39.80
C ALA A 12 31.61 -14.55 -38.71
N LEU A 13 31.49 -13.24 -38.75
CA LEU A 13 32.21 -12.35 -37.84
C LEU A 13 31.31 -11.52 -36.91
N LEU A 14 29.99 -11.77 -36.88
CA LEU A 14 29.06 -11.03 -35.99
C LEU A 14 28.54 -11.81 -34.81
N PHE A 15 29.09 -12.97 -34.49
CA PHE A 15 28.59 -13.81 -33.38
C PHE A 15 29.49 -13.87 -32.12
N ALA A 16 30.45 -12.95 -31.99
CA ALA A 16 31.45 -13.03 -30.89
C ALA A 16 31.36 -11.95 -29.83
N PHE A 17 30.22 -11.23 -29.68
CA PHE A 17 30.05 -10.27 -28.57
C PHE A 17 28.72 -10.43 -27.90
N VAL A 18 28.37 -11.63 -27.40
CA VAL A 18 27.44 -11.75 -26.33
C VAL A 18 28.21 -11.77 -25.02
N SER A 19 28.58 -10.59 -24.56
CA SER A 19 29.10 -10.39 -23.21
C SER A 19 27.96 -10.70 -22.24
N THR A 20 28.06 -11.83 -21.56
CA THR A 20 27.23 -12.17 -20.40
C THR A 20 27.56 -11.21 -19.27
N SER A 21 26.86 -10.09 -19.20
CA SER A 21 26.81 -9.30 -17.98
C SER A 21 26.00 -10.07 -16.94
N ALA A 22 26.72 -10.82 -16.11
CA ALA A 22 26.17 -11.35 -14.86
C ALA A 22 25.76 -10.17 -13.98
N GLN A 23 24.49 -9.78 -14.03
CA GLN A 23 23.94 -8.85 -13.06
C GLN A 23 23.92 -9.54 -11.71
N ALA A 24 24.89 -9.19 -10.86
CA ALA A 24 24.86 -9.49 -9.45
C ALA A 24 23.56 -8.87 -8.88
N ARG A 25 22.57 -9.71 -8.60
CA ARG A 25 21.40 -9.32 -7.82
C ARG A 25 21.90 -8.91 -6.44
N HIS A 26 21.98 -7.62 -6.21
CA HIS A 26 22.11 -7.06 -4.86
C HIS A 26 20.91 -7.57 -4.06
N ARG A 27 21.11 -8.64 -3.30
CA ARG A 27 20.19 -8.98 -2.21
C ARG A 27 20.38 -7.90 -1.17
N HIS A 28 19.45 -6.95 -1.12
CA HIS A 28 19.29 -6.11 0.04
C HIS A 28 18.94 -7.02 1.22
N HIS A 29 19.95 -7.32 2.01
CA HIS A 29 19.80 -7.87 3.33
C HIS A 29 19.11 -6.78 4.17
N TYR A 30 17.80 -6.89 4.35
CA TYR A 30 17.10 -6.15 5.39
C TYR A 30 17.60 -6.65 6.73
N GLN A 31 18.56 -5.92 7.29
CA GLN A 31 18.90 -6.08 8.69
C GLN A 31 17.72 -5.58 9.51
N HIS A 32 16.98 -6.50 10.09
CA HIS A 32 16.07 -6.21 11.18
C HIS A 32 16.92 -5.66 12.34
N HIS A 33 17.03 -4.36 12.42
CA HIS A 33 17.47 -3.73 13.65
C HIS A 33 16.40 -4.00 14.69
N ALA A 34 16.67 -5.00 15.53
CA ALA A 34 15.94 -5.16 16.79
C ALA A 34 16.15 -3.86 17.59
N ARG A 35 15.15 -2.97 17.56
CA ARG A 35 15.09 -1.81 18.42
C ARG A 35 14.93 -2.35 19.82
N ALA A 36 15.96 -2.14 20.64
CA ALA A 36 15.88 -2.35 22.07
C ALA A 36 14.71 -1.53 22.61
N HIS A 37 13.71 -2.20 23.16
CA HIS A 37 12.62 -1.58 23.87
C HIS A 37 13.19 -0.93 25.12
N HIS A 38 13.27 0.40 25.11
CA HIS A 38 13.47 1.16 26.34
C HIS A 38 12.16 1.11 27.11
N GLU A 39 12.14 0.24 28.10
CA GLU A 39 11.09 0.16 29.11
C GLU A 39 11.12 1.49 29.90
N ARG A 40 10.19 2.38 29.57
CA ARG A 40 10.01 3.63 30.31
C ARG A 40 9.13 3.33 31.51
N VAL A 41 9.77 3.03 32.64
CA VAL A 41 9.06 2.94 33.91
C VAL A 41 8.58 4.35 34.30
N VAL A 42 7.29 4.61 34.12
CA VAL A 42 6.64 5.81 34.65
C VAL A 42 6.27 5.51 36.11
N GLN A 43 7.07 6.00 37.04
CA GLN A 43 6.73 5.94 38.44
C GLN A 43 5.64 6.98 38.75
N SER A 44 4.41 6.55 38.92
CA SER A 44 3.36 7.35 39.52
C SER A 44 3.16 6.90 40.96
N SER A 45 3.58 7.73 41.90
CA SER A 45 3.28 7.55 43.31
C SER A 45 1.89 8.08 43.60
N ALA A 46 0.94 7.18 43.91
CA ALA A 46 -0.36 7.60 44.43
C ALA A 46 -0.23 7.77 45.97
N THR A 47 -0.44 8.98 46.44
CA THR A 47 -0.52 9.28 47.86
C THR A 47 -1.97 9.27 48.29
N GLN A 48 -2.37 8.35 49.15
CA GLN A 48 -3.72 8.27 49.72
C GLN A 48 -3.71 8.82 51.14
N CYS A 49 -4.52 9.85 51.41
CA CYS A 49 -4.63 10.48 52.72
C CYS A 49 -5.93 10.05 53.40
N ASP A 50 -5.88 9.77 54.73
CA ASP A 50 -7.05 9.51 55.54
C ASP A 50 -7.74 10.80 56.01
N ASN A 51 -8.95 10.69 56.58
CA ASN A 51 -9.70 11.84 57.08
C ASN A 51 -9.06 12.59 58.25
N ASN A 52 -7.93 12.13 58.78
CA ASN A 52 -7.16 12.73 59.84
C ASN A 52 -5.86 13.39 59.33
N GLY A 53 -5.71 13.52 58.00
CA GLY A 53 -4.57 14.15 57.35
C GLY A 53 -3.27 13.31 57.36
N ARG A 54 -3.34 12.02 57.64
CA ARG A 54 -2.22 11.10 57.49
C ARG A 54 -2.20 10.54 56.07
N CYS A 55 -1.17 10.88 55.35
CA CYS A 55 -0.96 10.38 53.98
C CYS A 55 0.04 9.21 54.01
N VAL A 56 -0.35 8.07 53.47
CA VAL A 56 0.49 6.88 53.31
C VAL A 56 0.76 6.69 51.85
N SER A 57 2.02 6.71 51.47
CA SER A 57 2.47 6.33 50.16
C SER A 57 2.52 4.81 50.10
N SER A 58 1.46 4.18 49.58
CA SER A 58 1.44 2.73 49.47
C SER A 58 1.86 2.28 48.09
N GLY A 59 2.91 1.51 48.09
CA GLY A 59 3.28 0.37 47.33
C GLY A 59 2.88 0.30 45.84
N PHE A 60 3.87 0.00 45.06
CA PHE A 60 3.89 -0.41 43.66
C PHE A 60 2.56 -0.98 43.15
N VAL A 61 1.85 -0.22 42.30
CA VAL A 61 0.84 -0.77 41.43
C VAL A 61 1.58 -1.26 40.18
N THR A 62 1.72 -2.55 40.04
CA THR A 62 2.11 -3.17 38.79
C THR A 62 0.92 -3.00 37.84
N VAL A 63 0.93 -1.97 37.02
CA VAL A 63 0.03 -1.87 35.89
C VAL A 63 0.57 -2.84 34.86
N SER A 64 -0.07 -3.99 34.71
CA SER A 64 0.12 -4.87 33.57
C SER A 64 -0.36 -4.09 32.36
N TYR A 65 0.55 -3.48 31.63
CA TYR A 65 0.26 -2.97 30.32
C TYR A 65 0.01 -4.19 29.42
N GLU A 66 -1.24 -4.44 29.12
CA GLU A 66 -1.54 -5.16 27.89
C GLU A 66 -0.88 -4.34 26.77
N PRO A 67 0.02 -4.93 25.97
CA PRO A 67 0.62 -4.19 24.87
C PRO A 67 -0.56 -3.72 24.01
N ALA A 68 -0.80 -2.41 23.97
CA ALA A 68 -1.57 -1.82 22.90
C ALA A 68 -0.97 -2.43 21.63
N GLN A 69 -1.81 -3.10 20.84
CA GLN A 69 -1.38 -3.70 19.59
C GLN A 69 -0.57 -2.62 18.88
N GLU A 70 0.75 -2.85 18.78
CA GLU A 70 1.61 -1.98 18.00
C GLU A 70 0.97 -1.93 16.62
N GLU A 71 0.33 -0.80 16.32
CA GLU A 71 0.03 -0.46 14.94
C GLU A 71 1.38 -0.42 14.24
N SER A 72 1.71 -1.53 13.63
CA SER A 72 2.91 -1.63 12.82
C SER A 72 2.77 -0.58 11.72
N PHE A 73 3.49 0.52 11.84
CA PHE A 73 3.76 1.46 10.77
C PHE A 73 4.58 0.75 9.68
N GLY A 74 4.03 -0.29 9.10
CA GLY A 74 4.62 -1.05 8.03
C GLY A 74 3.55 -1.91 7.41
N TYR A 75 3.27 -1.75 6.15
CA TYR A 75 2.35 -2.53 5.34
C TYR A 75 1.11 -3.00 6.12
N GLY A 76 0.03 -2.23 6.10
CA GLY A 76 -1.21 -2.53 6.79
C GLY A 76 -1.72 -3.97 6.65
N ARG A 77 -2.83 -4.29 7.27
CA ARG A 77 -3.40 -5.65 7.23
C ARG A 77 -3.62 -6.10 5.78
N GLN A 78 -3.05 -7.24 5.38
CA GLN A 78 -3.31 -7.84 4.08
C GLN A 78 -4.82 -8.13 3.93
N ALA A 79 -5.41 -7.65 2.84
CA ALA A 79 -6.85 -7.72 2.56
C ALA A 79 -7.19 -8.72 1.44
N GLY A 80 -6.19 -9.27 0.76
CA GLY A 80 -6.40 -10.27 -0.29
C GLY A 80 -5.27 -10.33 -1.31
N SER A 81 -5.36 -11.31 -2.19
CA SER A 81 -4.51 -11.49 -3.35
C SER A 81 -5.21 -11.03 -4.62
N ARG A 82 -4.50 -11.06 -5.75
CA ARG A 82 -5.05 -10.68 -7.05
C ARG A 82 -6.28 -11.52 -7.41
N PRO A 83 -7.45 -10.89 -7.66
CA PRO A 83 -8.65 -11.60 -8.07
C PRO A 83 -8.48 -12.25 -9.44
N ASN A 84 -9.18 -13.37 -9.68
CA ASN A 84 -9.24 -13.99 -10.99
C ASN A 84 -9.84 -13.01 -12.01
N GLY A 85 -9.25 -12.96 -13.21
CA GLY A 85 -9.67 -12.04 -14.28
C GLY A 85 -9.00 -10.65 -14.21
N CYS A 86 -8.29 -10.31 -13.13
CA CYS A 86 -7.51 -9.08 -13.07
C CYS A 86 -6.13 -9.24 -13.74
N PRO A 87 -5.63 -8.21 -14.46
CA PRO A 87 -4.29 -8.20 -15.05
C PRO A 87 -3.20 -8.19 -13.96
N HIS A 88 -1.93 -8.34 -14.35
CA HIS A 88 -0.82 -8.33 -13.39
C HIS A 88 -0.73 -7.02 -12.59
N ALA A 89 -0.88 -5.87 -13.25
CA ALA A 89 -1.02 -4.56 -12.61
C ALA A 89 -2.52 -4.34 -12.29
N TRP A 90 -2.98 -4.77 -11.13
CA TRP A 90 -4.39 -4.92 -10.84
C TRP A 90 -4.99 -3.88 -9.87
N CYS A 91 -4.29 -2.78 -9.59
CA CYS A 91 -4.83 -1.74 -8.71
C CYS A 91 -6.19 -1.21 -9.19
N GLY A 92 -6.32 -0.90 -10.49
CA GLY A 92 -7.59 -0.45 -11.07
C GLY A 92 -8.67 -1.53 -11.08
N CYS A 93 -8.29 -2.78 -11.41
CA CYS A 93 -9.20 -3.93 -11.39
C CYS A 93 -9.72 -4.22 -9.97
N GLY A 94 -8.83 -4.27 -8.98
CA GLY A 94 -9.20 -4.49 -7.58
C GLY A 94 -10.06 -3.37 -7.02
N SER A 95 -9.73 -2.12 -7.38
CA SER A 95 -10.56 -0.96 -7.01
C SER A 95 -11.94 -1.01 -7.64
N SER A 96 -12.07 -1.47 -8.92
CA SER A 96 -13.39 -1.60 -9.55
C SER A 96 -14.24 -2.68 -8.90
N LEU A 97 -13.63 -3.81 -8.52
CA LEU A 97 -14.30 -4.84 -7.73
C LEU A 97 -14.78 -4.30 -6.37
N ARG A 98 -13.95 -3.51 -5.68
CA ARG A 98 -14.31 -2.93 -4.38
C ARG A 98 -15.43 -1.91 -4.51
N ALA A 99 -15.39 -1.04 -5.53
CA ALA A 99 -16.36 0.03 -5.71
C ALA A 99 -17.68 -0.44 -6.31
N PHE A 100 -17.66 -1.40 -7.25
CA PHE A 100 -18.82 -1.76 -8.08
C PHE A 100 -19.21 -3.24 -7.97
N GLY A 101 -18.50 -4.07 -7.20
CA GLY A 101 -18.73 -5.51 -7.12
C GLY A 101 -18.39 -6.30 -8.39
N ARG A 102 -17.80 -5.65 -9.40
CA ARG A 102 -17.47 -6.28 -10.68
C ARG A 102 -16.19 -5.71 -11.31
N ILE A 103 -15.56 -6.50 -12.17
CA ILE A 103 -14.43 -6.04 -12.98
C ILE A 103 -14.98 -5.14 -14.10
N ILE A 104 -14.42 -3.95 -14.23
CA ILE A 104 -14.67 -3.00 -15.31
C ILE A 104 -13.36 -2.83 -16.07
N PRO A 105 -13.19 -3.44 -17.25
CA PRO A 105 -11.91 -3.46 -17.98
C PRO A 105 -11.33 -2.08 -18.25
N GLU A 106 -12.18 -1.09 -18.52
CA GLU A 106 -11.78 0.29 -18.78
C GLU A 106 -11.14 0.97 -17.56
N LEU A 107 -11.44 0.47 -16.35
CA LEU A 107 -10.89 0.98 -15.09
C LEU A 107 -9.62 0.25 -14.63
N ASN A 108 -9.17 -0.78 -15.35
CA ASN A 108 -7.92 -1.46 -15.06
C ASN A 108 -6.72 -0.50 -15.06
N LEU A 109 -6.77 0.52 -15.91
CA LEU A 109 -5.77 1.58 -15.92
C LEU A 109 -6.14 2.68 -14.91
N ALA A 110 -5.27 2.91 -13.92
CA ALA A 110 -5.50 3.92 -12.86
C ALA A 110 -5.83 5.32 -13.42
N ALA A 111 -5.18 5.74 -14.50
CA ALA A 111 -5.44 7.03 -15.14
C ALA A 111 -6.87 7.20 -15.66
N ASN A 112 -7.61 6.13 -15.88
CA ASN A 112 -9.00 6.18 -16.34
C ASN A 112 -9.98 6.59 -15.23
N TRP A 113 -9.57 6.52 -13.97
CA TRP A 113 -10.37 6.96 -12.84
C TRP A 113 -10.56 8.49 -12.80
N ARG A 114 -9.70 9.25 -13.51
CA ARG A 114 -9.89 10.70 -13.72
C ARG A 114 -11.23 11.09 -14.38
N ARG A 115 -11.94 10.13 -14.95
CA ARG A 115 -13.24 10.37 -15.63
C ARG A 115 -14.39 10.55 -14.64
N PHE A 116 -14.21 10.19 -13.40
CA PHE A 116 -15.19 10.41 -12.34
C PHE A 116 -15.12 11.86 -11.84
N PRO A 117 -16.25 12.40 -11.35
CA PRO A 117 -16.26 13.74 -10.78
C PRO A 117 -15.28 13.90 -9.63
N PRO A 118 -14.54 15.00 -9.53
CA PRO A 118 -13.75 15.33 -8.35
C PRO A 118 -14.62 15.32 -7.10
N ALA A 119 -14.05 14.86 -5.98
CA ALA A 119 -14.75 14.78 -4.72
C ALA A 119 -13.81 15.07 -3.55
N SER A 120 -14.39 15.36 -2.39
CA SER A 120 -13.67 15.38 -1.13
C SER A 120 -13.39 13.96 -0.64
N CYS A 121 -12.49 13.82 0.35
CA CYS A 121 -12.30 12.54 1.01
C CYS A 121 -13.62 12.08 1.63
N ALA A 122 -14.05 10.88 1.27
CA ALA A 122 -15.21 10.19 1.85
C ALA A 122 -15.08 8.69 1.62
N SER A 123 -15.68 7.87 2.50
CA SER A 123 -15.76 6.42 2.33
C SER A 123 -16.43 6.07 1.00
N GLY A 124 -15.88 5.09 0.28
CA GLY A 124 -16.34 4.67 -1.04
C GLY A 124 -15.77 5.49 -2.21
N ASN A 125 -15.19 6.66 -1.96
CA ASN A 125 -14.50 7.43 -2.98
C ASN A 125 -13.18 6.77 -3.37
N ALA A 126 -12.72 7.03 -4.60
CA ALA A 126 -11.43 6.55 -5.09
C ALA A 126 -10.39 7.67 -5.04
N ALA A 127 -9.18 7.32 -4.64
CA ALA A 127 -8.02 8.19 -4.75
C ALA A 127 -7.08 7.64 -5.82
N TRP A 128 -6.81 8.43 -6.85
CA TRP A 128 -6.01 8.01 -7.99
C TRP A 128 -4.85 8.97 -8.27
N ARG A 129 -3.80 8.42 -8.84
CA ARG A 129 -2.69 9.13 -9.49
C ARG A 129 -2.21 8.31 -10.68
N TYR A 130 -1.32 8.84 -11.49
CA TYR A 130 -0.71 8.05 -12.55
C TYR A 130 -0.04 6.80 -11.96
N GLY A 131 -0.42 5.64 -12.49
CA GLY A 131 0.11 4.34 -12.11
C GLY A 131 -0.52 3.70 -10.88
N HIS A 132 -1.40 4.39 -10.13
CA HIS A 132 -2.01 3.79 -8.94
C HIS A 132 -3.39 4.36 -8.58
N VAL A 133 -4.25 3.50 -8.02
CA VAL A 133 -5.57 3.86 -7.50
C VAL A 133 -5.96 2.91 -6.38
N PHE A 134 -6.66 3.45 -5.38
CA PHE A 134 -7.25 2.71 -4.26
C PHE A 134 -8.62 3.28 -3.87
N ILE A 135 -9.35 2.55 -3.02
CA ILE A 135 -10.65 2.97 -2.49
C ILE A 135 -10.49 3.43 -1.05
N ILE A 136 -11.06 4.58 -0.73
CA ILE A 136 -11.06 5.17 0.61
C ILE A 136 -12.09 4.42 1.47
N GLU A 137 -11.67 3.89 2.60
CA GLU A 137 -12.52 3.26 3.61
C GLU A 137 -12.98 4.29 4.65
N SER A 138 -12.07 5.16 5.11
CA SER A 138 -12.37 6.28 6.00
C SER A 138 -11.34 7.41 5.84
N CYS A 139 -11.72 8.61 6.27
CA CYS A 139 -10.87 9.80 6.21
C CYS A 139 -10.40 10.20 7.60
N ASN A 140 -9.14 10.59 7.71
CA ASN A 140 -8.56 11.17 8.91
C ASN A 140 -8.50 12.71 8.79
N SER A 141 -8.45 13.41 9.93
CA SER A 141 -8.39 14.87 9.96
C SER A 141 -7.04 15.47 9.52
N ASP A 142 -6.01 14.63 9.41
CA ASP A 142 -4.63 15.02 9.07
C ASP A 142 -4.31 14.95 7.56
N GLY A 143 -5.31 14.74 6.71
CA GLY A 143 -5.13 14.59 5.26
C GLY A 143 -4.67 13.19 4.82
N THR A 144 -4.74 12.22 5.72
CA THR A 144 -4.59 10.80 5.40
C THR A 144 -5.95 10.10 5.30
N ALA A 145 -5.97 8.88 4.80
CA ALA A 145 -7.15 8.03 4.74
C ALA A 145 -6.78 6.58 5.02
N VAL A 146 -7.66 5.82 5.64
CA VAL A 146 -7.60 4.36 5.61
C VAL A 146 -8.09 3.92 4.23
N ALA A 147 -7.30 3.11 3.55
CA ALA A 147 -7.54 2.72 2.17
C ALA A 147 -7.55 1.21 1.99
N TYR A 148 -8.49 0.70 1.19
CA TYR A 148 -8.34 -0.58 0.52
C TYR A 148 -7.45 -0.36 -0.71
N ASP A 149 -6.22 -0.82 -0.64
CA ASP A 149 -5.15 -0.55 -1.60
C ASP A 149 -4.73 -1.83 -2.33
N PRO A 150 -5.35 -2.11 -3.50
CA PRO A 150 -5.06 -3.30 -4.27
C PRO A 150 -3.75 -3.16 -5.05
N ASN A 151 -3.01 -4.27 -5.15
CA ASN A 151 -1.71 -4.34 -5.83
C ASN A 151 -0.63 -3.43 -5.18
N SER A 152 -0.71 -3.23 -3.90
CA SER A 152 0.31 -2.57 -3.08
C SER A 152 1.31 -3.60 -2.54
N GLY A 153 2.40 -3.19 -1.98
CA GLY A 153 3.48 -3.99 -1.39
C GLY A 153 3.42 -5.52 -1.58
N GLY A 154 4.20 -6.09 -2.48
CA GLY A 154 4.21 -7.53 -2.75
C GLY A 154 3.08 -8.05 -3.64
N HIS A 155 2.40 -7.20 -4.38
CA HIS A 155 1.30 -7.54 -5.29
C HIS A 155 0.05 -8.13 -4.60
N VAL A 156 -0.20 -7.74 -3.36
CA VAL A 156 -1.42 -8.08 -2.61
C VAL A 156 -2.24 -6.82 -2.33
N ALA A 157 -3.47 -6.96 -1.86
CA ALA A 157 -4.24 -5.85 -1.35
C ALA A 157 -3.94 -5.65 0.14
N HIS A 158 -3.85 -4.40 0.57
CA HIS A 158 -3.73 -4.01 1.97
C HIS A 158 -4.85 -3.05 2.38
N ILE A 159 -5.18 -3.07 3.67
CA ILE A 159 -5.90 -1.98 4.31
C ILE A 159 -4.90 -1.28 5.21
N HIS A 160 -4.59 -0.03 4.88
CA HIS A 160 -3.58 0.76 5.60
C HIS A 160 -3.87 2.26 5.47
N THR A 161 -3.18 3.06 6.28
CA THR A 161 -3.27 4.52 6.20
C THR A 161 -2.38 5.04 5.08
N VAL A 162 -2.94 5.89 4.21
CA VAL A 162 -2.27 6.50 3.05
C VAL A 162 -2.44 8.01 3.08
N SER A 163 -1.37 8.76 2.81
CA SER A 163 -1.47 10.21 2.60
C SER A 163 -2.11 10.53 1.26
N LEU A 164 -3.09 11.42 1.25
CA LEU A 164 -3.81 11.84 0.05
C LEU A 164 -3.12 12.97 -0.73
N VAL A 165 -2.02 13.55 -0.22
CA VAL A 165 -1.35 14.74 -0.79
C VAL A 165 -1.00 14.59 -2.27
N ARG A 166 -0.70 13.39 -2.75
CA ARG A 166 -0.31 13.12 -4.15
C ARG A 166 -1.42 12.46 -4.97
N TYR A 167 -2.66 12.45 -4.46
CA TYR A 167 -3.78 11.78 -5.10
C TYR A 167 -4.90 12.74 -5.42
N HIS A 168 -5.61 12.48 -6.50
CA HIS A 168 -6.85 13.13 -6.84
C HIS A 168 -8.00 12.25 -6.34
N VAL A 169 -8.85 12.80 -5.48
CA VAL A 169 -10.02 12.09 -4.99
C VAL A 169 -11.18 12.31 -5.96
N VAL A 170 -11.88 11.23 -6.30
CA VAL A 170 -13.03 11.22 -7.21
C VAL A 170 -14.16 10.36 -6.65
N ASN A 171 -15.39 10.69 -7.01
CA ASN A 171 -16.57 9.89 -6.64
C ASN A 171 -16.92 8.91 -7.77
N PRO A 172 -16.61 7.61 -7.64
CA PRO A 172 -16.93 6.62 -8.66
C PRO A 172 -18.44 6.42 -8.84
N HIS A 173 -19.24 6.68 -7.81
CA HIS A 173 -20.70 6.56 -7.84
C HIS A 173 -21.40 7.79 -8.45
N GLY A 174 -20.70 8.89 -8.68
CA GLY A 174 -21.20 10.07 -9.38
C GLY A 174 -21.13 9.97 -10.91
N GLY A 175 -20.73 8.81 -11.48
CA GLY A 175 -20.51 8.61 -12.90
C GLY A 175 -21.39 7.53 -13.53
N ARG A 176 -21.18 7.31 -14.84
CA ARG A 176 -21.94 6.37 -15.68
C ARG A 176 -21.98 4.90 -15.21
N TYR A 177 -21.09 4.50 -14.32
CA TYR A 177 -20.98 3.10 -13.85
C TYR A 177 -21.83 2.83 -12.60
N ALA A 178 -22.44 3.87 -12.01
CA ALA A 178 -23.26 3.76 -10.80
C ALA A 178 -24.66 3.13 -11.04
N SER A 179 -25.10 3.01 -12.29
CA SER A 179 -26.52 2.75 -12.63
C SER A 179 -26.85 1.30 -12.95
N SER A 180 -26.10 0.31 -12.50
CA SER A 180 -26.38 -1.11 -12.81
C SER A 180 -26.31 -1.97 -11.54
N SER A 181 -27.14 -1.62 -10.55
CA SER A 181 -27.47 -2.49 -9.42
C SER A 181 -28.85 -3.09 -9.64
#